data_404f135902322182b79fa2f6eb794d2b
#
_entry.id   404f135902322182b79fa2f6eb794d2b
#
_cell.length_a   1.000
_cell.length_b   1.000
_cell.length_c   1.000
_cell.angle_alpha   90.00
_cell.angle_beta   90.00
_cell.angle_gamma   90.00
#
_symmetry.space_group_name_H-M   'P 1'
#
loop_
_entity.id
_entity.type
_entity.pdbx_description
1 polymer ?
#
loop_
_entity_poly.entity_id
_entity_poly.type
_entity_poly.pdbx_seq_one_letter_code
_entity_poly.pdbx_strand_id
1 'polypeptide(L)'
;MTNSHSSTPHWRETAARWTVLALRLAVGGTFVFSGLAKAIDIWGVGYKIDDYLAAFGWSWAMPFAGMMAVALPLFEFLAGLMLVIGSFRRATVIALLCCMAFMLPLSAYVMACDPVHDCGCFGEALTLGNTATFWKNVALTAP
;
A
#
# COMPACT_ATOMS: atom_id res chain seq x y z
N MET A 1 25.31 40.47 17.47
CA MET A 1 24.63 39.45 16.63
C MET A 1 24.76 38.12 17.35
N THR A 2 23.77 37.78 18.15
CA THR A 2 23.77 36.57 18.98
C THR A 2 23.15 35.43 18.16
N ASN A 3 24.01 34.51 17.72
CA ASN A 3 23.57 33.25 17.15
C ASN A 3 22.89 32.39 18.24
N SER A 4 21.59 32.42 18.31
CA SER A 4 20.82 31.46 19.08
C SER A 4 20.82 30.12 18.34
N HIS A 5 21.84 29.30 18.48
CA HIS A 5 21.79 27.87 18.21
C HIS A 5 20.74 27.27 19.16
N SER A 6 19.52 27.09 18.66
CA SER A 6 18.51 26.25 19.31
C SER A 6 18.99 24.80 19.22
N SER A 7 19.77 24.37 20.21
CA SER A 7 20.15 22.98 20.40
C SER A 7 18.85 22.19 20.72
N THR A 8 18.29 21.52 19.73
CA THR A 8 17.23 20.54 19.98
C THR A 8 17.78 19.48 20.93
N PRO A 9 17.10 19.18 22.04
CA PRO A 9 17.62 18.24 23.02
C PRO A 9 17.81 16.86 22.39
N HIS A 10 18.96 16.25 22.61
CA HIS A 10 19.42 14.96 22.04
C HIS A 10 18.39 13.84 22.15
N TRP A 11 17.56 13.81 23.21
CA TRP A 11 16.49 12.82 23.35
C TRP A 11 15.40 12.95 22.28
N ARG A 12 15.10 14.16 21.80
CA ARG A 12 14.10 14.38 20.73
C ARG A 12 14.58 13.81 19.38
N GLU A 13 15.85 13.95 19.07
CA GLU A 13 16.44 13.38 17.85
C GLU A 13 16.46 11.85 17.93
N THR A 14 16.78 11.30 19.08
CA THR A 14 16.78 9.85 19.29
C THR A 14 15.36 9.30 19.20
N ALA A 15 14.38 9.93 19.84
CA ALA A 15 12.97 9.53 19.76
C ALA A 15 12.46 9.61 18.32
N ALA A 16 12.76 10.67 17.57
CA ALA A 16 12.37 10.79 16.17
C ALA A 16 12.95 9.67 15.29
N ARG A 17 14.21 9.29 15.51
CA ARG A 17 14.84 8.17 14.78
C ARG A 17 14.12 6.84 15.02
N TRP A 18 13.80 6.54 16.28
CA TRP A 18 13.07 5.32 16.64
C TRP A 18 11.65 5.31 16.12
N THR A 19 10.95 6.45 16.14
CA THR A 19 9.61 6.58 15.56
C THR A 19 9.64 6.34 14.04
N VAL A 20 10.57 6.98 13.32
CA VAL A 20 10.72 6.76 11.88
C VAL A 20 11.07 5.31 11.56
N LEU A 21 11.93 4.67 12.36
CA LEU A 21 12.24 3.25 12.17
C LEU A 21 11.02 2.37 12.39
N ALA A 22 10.28 2.59 13.47
CA ALA A 22 9.05 1.82 13.76
C ALA A 22 8.00 1.98 12.65
N LEU A 23 7.76 3.21 12.18
CA LEU A 23 6.84 3.48 11.07
C LEU A 23 7.30 2.79 9.78
N ARG A 24 8.59 2.83 9.45
CA ARG A 24 9.13 2.14 8.28
C ARG A 24 8.92 0.62 8.35
N LEU A 25 9.19 0.02 9.51
CA LEU A 25 8.99 -1.41 9.70
C LEU A 25 7.51 -1.79 9.64
N ALA A 26 6.63 -0.98 10.24
CA ALA A 26 5.19 -1.21 10.20
C ALA A 26 4.63 -1.09 8.77
N VAL A 27 4.88 0.02 8.09
CA VAL A 27 4.39 0.25 6.73
C VAL A 27 5.03 -0.73 5.75
N GLY A 28 6.36 -0.84 5.76
CA GLY A 28 7.09 -1.74 4.87
C GLY A 28 6.69 -3.21 5.08
N GLY A 29 6.54 -3.65 6.33
CA GLY A 29 6.07 -4.99 6.67
C GLY A 29 4.65 -5.28 6.16
N THR A 30 3.75 -4.29 6.25
CA THR A 30 2.40 -4.41 5.70
C THR A 30 2.43 -4.59 4.18
N PHE A 31 3.26 -3.85 3.45
CA PHE A 31 3.40 -3.98 2.00
C PHE A 31 4.05 -5.31 1.61
N VAL A 32 5.08 -5.76 2.32
CA VAL A 32 5.70 -7.08 2.11
C VAL A 32 4.66 -8.18 2.30
N PHE A 33 3.91 -8.13 3.39
CA PHE A 33 2.86 -9.10 3.67
C PHE A 33 1.75 -9.08 2.61
N SER A 34 1.28 -7.89 2.21
CA SER A 34 0.26 -7.72 1.18
C SER A 34 0.71 -8.28 -0.17
N GLY A 35 1.94 -7.95 -0.59
CA GLY A 35 2.51 -8.47 -1.83
C GLY A 35 2.69 -9.98 -1.82
N LEU A 36 3.14 -10.54 -0.69
CA LEU A 36 3.29 -11.99 -0.54
C LEU A 36 1.94 -12.72 -0.55
N ALA A 37 0.95 -12.21 0.18
CA ALA A 37 -0.39 -12.78 0.21
C ALA A 37 -1.03 -12.83 -1.19
N LYS A 38 -0.90 -11.75 -1.97
CA LYS A 38 -1.36 -11.70 -3.37
C LYS A 38 -0.55 -12.61 -4.30
N ALA A 39 0.75 -12.76 -4.07
CA ALA A 39 1.59 -13.65 -4.87
C ALA A 39 1.24 -15.13 -4.68
N ILE A 40 0.72 -15.51 -3.51
CA ILE A 40 0.25 -16.87 -3.24
C ILE A 40 -1.04 -17.16 -4.02
N ASP A 41 -1.92 -16.15 -4.15
CA ASP A 41 -3.20 -16.27 -4.86
C ASP A 41 -3.27 -15.33 -6.07
N ILE A 42 -2.42 -15.55 -7.05
CA ILE A 42 -2.35 -14.76 -8.30
C ILE A 42 -3.67 -14.85 -9.08
N TRP A 43 -4.33 -16.00 -9.08
CA TRP A 43 -5.58 -16.21 -9.78
C TRP A 43 -6.73 -15.40 -9.18
N GLY A 44 -6.86 -15.40 -7.86
CA GLY A 44 -7.84 -14.57 -7.16
C GLY A 44 -7.61 -13.08 -7.40
N VAL A 45 -6.35 -12.63 -7.40
CA VAL A 45 -6.01 -11.25 -7.77
C VAL A 45 -6.40 -10.94 -9.22
N GLY A 46 -6.18 -11.87 -10.16
CA GLY A 46 -6.56 -11.72 -11.56
C GLY A 46 -8.06 -11.52 -11.73
N TYR A 47 -8.87 -12.39 -11.14
CA TYR A 47 -10.35 -12.28 -11.17
C TYR A 47 -10.84 -10.96 -10.59
N LYS A 48 -10.26 -10.50 -9.48
CA LYS A 48 -10.62 -9.20 -8.88
C LYS A 48 -10.27 -8.02 -9.79
N ILE A 49 -9.14 -8.08 -10.50
CA ILE A 49 -8.77 -7.05 -11.47
C ILE A 49 -9.79 -7.05 -12.62
N ASP A 50 -10.18 -8.22 -13.12
CA ASP A 50 -11.23 -8.32 -14.17
C ASP A 50 -12.56 -7.74 -13.71
N ASP A 51 -12.99 -8.02 -12.48
CA ASP A 51 -14.20 -7.45 -11.87
C ASP A 51 -14.13 -5.92 -11.79
N TYR A 52 -12.99 -5.35 -11.38
CA TYR A 52 -12.80 -3.90 -11.35
C TYR A 52 -12.82 -3.29 -12.75
N LEU A 53 -12.14 -3.91 -13.72
CA LEU A 53 -12.11 -3.43 -15.10
C LEU A 53 -13.52 -3.49 -15.72
N ALA A 54 -14.30 -4.53 -15.40
CA ALA A 54 -15.69 -4.64 -15.82
C ALA A 54 -16.56 -3.55 -15.17
N ALA A 55 -16.43 -3.32 -13.86
CA ALA A 55 -17.17 -2.30 -13.13
C ALA A 55 -16.91 -0.88 -13.65
N PHE A 56 -15.65 -0.60 -14.07
CA PHE A 56 -15.28 0.68 -14.69
C PHE A 56 -15.57 0.76 -16.20
N GLY A 57 -16.06 -0.32 -16.81
CA GLY A 57 -16.32 -0.38 -18.27
C GLY A 57 -15.05 -0.42 -19.12
N TRP A 58 -13.90 -0.79 -18.54
CA TRP A 58 -12.59 -0.82 -19.21
C TRP A 58 -12.31 -2.21 -19.83
N SER A 59 -13.24 -2.71 -20.61
CA SER A 59 -13.13 -4.03 -21.27
C SER A 59 -11.90 -4.19 -22.16
N TRP A 60 -11.38 -3.09 -22.73
CA TRP A 60 -10.14 -3.09 -23.51
C TRP A 60 -8.89 -3.46 -22.69
N ALA A 61 -8.91 -3.27 -21.37
CA ALA A 61 -7.80 -3.56 -20.48
C ALA A 61 -7.84 -4.99 -19.89
N MET A 62 -8.95 -5.72 -20.04
CA MET A 62 -9.08 -7.11 -19.55
C MET A 62 -7.96 -8.05 -20.03
N PRO A 63 -7.46 -7.99 -21.29
CA PRO A 63 -6.34 -8.83 -21.71
C PRO A 63 -5.05 -8.63 -20.91
N PHE A 64 -4.92 -7.50 -20.23
CA PHE A 64 -3.76 -7.17 -19.39
C PHE A 64 -3.94 -7.54 -17.91
N ALA A 65 -5.12 -8.00 -17.50
CA ALA A 65 -5.41 -8.32 -16.10
C ALA A 65 -4.45 -9.36 -15.53
N GLY A 66 -4.11 -10.39 -16.29
CA GLY A 66 -3.13 -11.40 -15.88
C GLY A 66 -1.73 -10.82 -15.64
N MET A 67 -1.30 -9.90 -16.48
CA MET A 67 -0.01 -9.20 -16.29
C MET A 67 -0.06 -8.30 -15.05
N MET A 68 -1.16 -7.58 -14.84
CA MET A 68 -1.37 -6.74 -13.67
C MET A 68 -1.42 -7.57 -12.38
N ALA A 69 -2.02 -8.78 -12.43
CA ALA A 69 -2.10 -9.70 -11.30
C ALA A 69 -0.73 -10.17 -10.81
N VAL A 70 0.28 -10.21 -11.68
CA VAL A 70 1.67 -10.52 -11.32
C VAL A 70 2.44 -9.26 -10.95
N ALA A 71 2.28 -8.19 -11.73
CA ALA A 71 3.07 -6.96 -11.56
C ALA A 71 2.74 -6.25 -10.23
N LEU A 72 1.46 -6.24 -9.82
CA LEU A 72 1.02 -5.54 -8.62
C LEU A 72 1.59 -6.15 -7.34
N PRO A 73 1.48 -7.48 -7.08
CA PRO A 73 2.10 -8.11 -5.92
C PRO A 73 3.62 -7.96 -5.89
N LEU A 74 4.27 -8.10 -7.05
CA LEU A 74 5.71 -7.93 -7.16
C LEU A 74 6.14 -6.51 -6.80
N PHE A 75 5.44 -5.51 -7.31
CA PHE A 75 5.69 -4.11 -6.98
C PHE A 75 5.51 -3.85 -5.48
N GLU A 76 4.40 -4.30 -4.88
CA GLU A 76 4.12 -4.12 -3.45
C GLU A 76 5.20 -4.79 -2.58
N PHE A 77 5.57 -6.01 -2.91
CA PHE A 77 6.61 -6.75 -2.20
C PHE A 77 7.96 -6.05 -2.26
N LEU A 78 8.42 -5.67 -3.45
CA LEU A 78 9.70 -5.00 -3.65
C LEU A 78 9.74 -3.61 -2.99
N ALA A 79 8.68 -2.82 -3.14
CA ALA A 79 8.58 -1.51 -2.53
C ALA A 79 8.57 -1.60 -0.99
N GLY A 80 7.82 -2.55 -0.43
CA GLY A 80 7.83 -2.82 1.01
C GLY A 80 9.20 -3.25 1.52
N LEU A 81 9.88 -4.14 0.80
CA LEU A 81 11.23 -4.61 1.14
C LEU A 81 12.25 -3.46 1.10
N MET A 82 12.21 -2.63 0.04
CA MET A 82 13.08 -1.45 -0.08
C MET A 82 12.84 -0.44 1.05
N LEU A 83 11.59 -0.27 1.49
CA LEU A 83 11.27 0.59 2.62
C LEU A 83 11.86 0.03 3.92
N VAL A 84 11.72 -1.27 4.18
CA VAL A 84 12.26 -1.94 5.37
C VAL A 84 13.78 -1.82 5.41
N ILE A 85 14.47 -2.10 4.29
CA ILE A 85 15.94 -1.99 4.19
C ILE A 85 16.39 -0.52 4.25
N GLY A 86 15.56 0.40 3.79
CA GLY A 86 15.86 1.84 3.76
C GLY A 86 16.69 2.27 2.56
N SER A 87 16.68 1.45 1.50
CA SER A 87 17.32 1.77 0.23
C SER A 87 16.46 2.76 -0.57
N PHE A 88 17.11 3.68 -1.29
CA PHE A 88 16.42 4.66 -2.16
C PHE A 88 15.21 5.37 -1.51
N ARG A 89 15.34 5.80 -0.26
CA ARG A 89 14.25 6.30 0.60
C ARG A 89 13.25 7.21 -0.12
N ARG A 90 13.73 8.21 -0.89
CA ARG A 90 12.85 9.17 -1.58
C ARG A 90 12.03 8.50 -2.66
N ALA A 91 12.67 7.70 -3.52
CA ALA A 91 12.00 7.01 -4.62
C ALA A 91 10.96 6.00 -4.09
N THR A 92 11.32 5.22 -3.06
CA THR A 92 10.42 4.25 -2.44
C THR A 92 9.20 4.91 -1.79
N VAL A 93 9.40 6.01 -1.04
CA VAL A 93 8.29 6.74 -0.42
C VAL A 93 7.37 7.35 -1.49
N ILE A 94 7.93 7.95 -2.54
CA ILE A 94 7.12 8.50 -3.65
C ILE A 94 6.33 7.37 -4.33
N ALA A 95 6.95 6.24 -4.63
CA ALA A 95 6.29 5.10 -5.26
C ALA A 95 5.14 4.56 -4.40
N LEU A 96 5.34 4.44 -3.08
CA LEU A 96 4.31 4.01 -2.14
C LEU A 96 3.19 5.04 -1.99
N LEU A 97 3.51 6.34 -1.96
CA LEU A 97 2.49 7.40 -1.94
C LEU A 97 1.65 7.40 -3.22
N CYS A 98 2.27 7.21 -4.40
CA CYS A 98 1.53 7.07 -5.66
C CYS A 98 0.62 5.84 -5.63
N CYS A 99 1.11 4.71 -5.11
CA CYS A 99 0.30 3.50 -4.94
C CYS A 99 -0.90 3.75 -4.00
N MET A 100 -0.67 4.41 -2.86
CA MET A 100 -1.74 4.74 -1.91
C MET A 100 -2.72 5.76 -2.50
N ALA A 101 -2.25 6.75 -3.26
CA ALA A 101 -3.10 7.72 -3.94
C ALA A 101 -4.04 7.07 -4.97
N PHE A 102 -3.66 5.92 -5.53
CA PHE A 102 -4.54 5.11 -6.38
C PHE A 102 -5.45 4.19 -5.56
N MET A 103 -4.90 3.51 -4.54
CA MET A 103 -5.63 2.54 -3.74
C MET A 103 -6.69 3.18 -2.82
N LEU A 104 -6.45 4.41 -2.33
CA LEU A 104 -7.38 5.09 -1.43
C LEU A 104 -8.73 5.42 -2.12
N PRO A 105 -8.76 6.11 -3.29
CA PRO A 105 -10.02 6.37 -3.98
C PRO A 105 -10.69 5.08 -4.48
N LEU A 106 -9.90 4.07 -4.89
CA LEU A 106 -10.44 2.77 -5.28
C LEU A 106 -11.17 2.09 -4.12
N SER A 107 -10.54 2.03 -2.93
CA SER A 107 -11.16 1.45 -1.74
C SER A 107 -12.37 2.26 -1.24
N ALA A 108 -12.34 3.58 -1.39
CA ALA A 108 -13.49 4.45 -1.09
C ALA A 108 -14.66 4.18 -2.03
N TYR A 109 -14.41 4.02 -3.33
CA TYR A 109 -15.42 3.67 -4.33
C TYR A 109 -16.05 2.30 -4.03
N VAL A 110 -15.22 1.30 -3.73
CA VAL A 110 -15.69 -0.06 -3.39
C VAL A 110 -16.53 -0.04 -2.11
N MET A 111 -16.13 0.74 -1.11
CA MET A 111 -16.91 0.91 0.12
C MET A 111 -18.26 1.59 -0.11
N ALA A 112 -18.33 2.56 -1.04
CA ALA A 112 -19.55 3.34 -1.28
C ALA A 112 -20.53 2.65 -2.23
N CYS A 113 -20.04 1.94 -3.26
CA CYS A 113 -20.85 1.37 -4.33
C CYS A 113 -21.01 -0.15 -4.21
N ASP A 114 -20.18 -0.82 -3.38
CA ASP A 114 -20.14 -2.28 -3.17
C ASP A 114 -20.20 -3.12 -4.47
N PRO A 115 -19.45 -2.73 -5.53
CA PRO A 115 -19.47 -3.45 -6.81
C PRO A 115 -18.79 -4.82 -6.70
N VAL A 116 -17.95 -5.03 -5.70
CA VAL A 116 -17.22 -6.27 -5.41
C VAL A 116 -17.22 -6.49 -3.89
N HIS A 117 -17.56 -7.70 -3.45
CA HIS A 117 -17.76 -8.01 -2.03
C HIS A 117 -16.53 -7.77 -1.13
N ASP A 118 -15.30 -7.76 -1.71
CA ASP A 118 -14.07 -7.46 -0.98
C ASP A 118 -13.02 -6.81 -1.88
N CYS A 119 -12.26 -5.88 -1.32
CA CYS A 119 -11.23 -5.11 -2.05
C CYS A 119 -10.03 -5.95 -2.52
N GLY A 120 -9.82 -7.16 -1.96
CA GLY A 120 -8.70 -8.03 -2.31
C GLY A 120 -7.30 -7.49 -1.99
N CYS A 121 -7.19 -6.44 -1.14
CA CYS A 121 -5.91 -5.81 -0.81
C CYS A 121 -4.87 -6.75 -0.17
N PHE A 122 -5.32 -7.84 0.46
CA PHE A 122 -4.48 -8.90 1.03
C PHE A 122 -4.74 -10.27 0.38
N GLY A 123 -5.27 -10.30 -0.88
CA GLY A 123 -5.73 -11.54 -1.48
C GLY A 123 -6.85 -12.17 -0.66
N GLU A 124 -7.01 -13.48 -0.75
CA GLU A 124 -7.96 -14.24 0.08
C GLU A 124 -7.42 -14.60 1.48
N ALA A 125 -6.14 -14.33 1.76
CA ALA A 125 -5.53 -14.66 3.04
C ALA A 125 -6.15 -13.93 4.23
N LEU A 126 -6.72 -12.73 4.00
CA LEU A 126 -7.50 -11.97 4.97
C LEU A 126 -8.67 -11.29 4.24
N THR A 127 -9.84 -11.88 4.32
CA THR A 127 -11.11 -11.26 3.87
C THR A 127 -11.47 -10.12 4.80
N LEU A 128 -10.79 -8.99 4.63
CA LEU A 128 -11.15 -7.75 5.31
C LEU A 128 -12.31 -7.12 4.57
N GLY A 129 -13.43 -6.92 5.25
CA GLY A 129 -14.56 -6.17 4.69
C GLY A 129 -14.12 -4.79 4.16
N ASN A 130 -14.83 -4.29 3.18
CA ASN A 130 -14.52 -3.03 2.46
C ASN A 130 -14.22 -1.85 3.40
N THR A 131 -14.97 -1.74 4.51
CA THR A 131 -14.77 -0.70 5.54
C THR A 131 -13.41 -0.84 6.26
N ALA A 132 -13.02 -2.05 6.63
CA ALA A 132 -11.74 -2.29 7.32
C ALA A 132 -10.55 -2.00 6.39
N THR A 133 -10.67 -2.32 5.10
CA THR A 133 -9.66 -2.02 4.09
C THR A 133 -9.50 -0.52 3.88
N PHE A 134 -10.60 0.23 3.81
CA PHE A 134 -10.55 1.69 3.69
C PHE A 134 -9.80 2.33 4.88
N TRP A 135 -10.19 2.01 6.12
CA TRP A 135 -9.54 2.54 7.31
C TRP A 135 -8.07 2.16 7.42
N LYS A 136 -7.70 0.95 7.01
CA LYS A 136 -6.30 0.53 6.91
C LYS A 136 -5.52 1.44 5.95
N ASN A 137 -6.06 1.71 4.75
CA ASN A 137 -5.41 2.56 3.75
C ASN A 137 -5.26 4.01 4.25
N VAL A 138 -6.28 4.53 4.95
CA VAL A 138 -6.19 5.83 5.62
C VAL A 138 -5.08 5.85 6.66
N ALA A 139 -4.99 4.83 7.51
CA ALA A 139 -3.95 4.71 8.53
C ALA A 139 -2.53 4.62 7.94
N LEU A 140 -2.37 3.94 6.79
CA LEU A 140 -1.09 3.82 6.09
C LEU A 140 -0.67 5.11 5.36
N THR A 141 -1.62 6.00 5.07
CA THR A 141 -1.37 7.26 4.34
C THR A 141 -1.07 8.42 5.29
N ALA A 142 -1.42 8.30 6.58
CA ALA A 142 -1.38 9.36 7.60
C ALA A 142 -0.16 9.34 8.57
N PRO A 143 0.95 8.63 8.34
CA PRO A 143 2.12 8.64 9.25
C PRO A 143 2.96 9.90 9.16
#